data_99848ddd72ab1c5969009b3b953aacee
#
_entry.id   99848ddd72ab1c5969009b3b953aacee
#
_cell.length_a   1.000
_cell.length_b   1.000
_cell.length_c   1.000
_cell.angle_alpha   90.00
_cell.angle_beta   90.00
_cell.angle_gamma   90.00
#
_symmetry.space_group_name_H-M   'P 1'
#
loop_
_entity.id
_entity.type
_entity.pdbx_description
1 polymer ?
#
loop_
_entity_poly.entity_id
_entity_poly.type
_entity_poly.pdbx_seq_one_letter_code
_entity_poly.pdbx_strand_id
1 'polypeptide(L)'
;MATSPSTTETATGPAGAGPPTAGEGALVQEAVQSLAARWYRALDRHDDVESVLEFLVDDGLEMRFPETTSRGHKGFRDWYAAVTHRFFDEVHTLGEVSLTSVGVDSAELKVVVNWQARIWNPPAAKSQWLGFDAYQTWTVVTGPASALQIKTYVVDDLKPMPGSASL
;
A
#
# COMPACT_ATOMS: atom_id res chain seq x y z
N MET A 1 -5.39 31.73 66.43
CA MET A 1 -5.60 30.32 66.12
C MET A 1 -6.50 30.27 64.89
N ALA A 2 -5.91 30.02 63.75
CA ALA A 2 -6.66 29.84 62.51
C ALA A 2 -6.01 28.71 61.73
N THR A 3 -6.69 27.61 61.58
CA THR A 3 -6.32 26.42 60.85
C THR A 3 -6.79 26.55 59.40
N SER A 4 -5.84 26.51 58.49
CA SER A 4 -6.12 26.44 57.04
C SER A 4 -6.45 24.99 56.62
N PRO A 5 -7.39 24.76 55.71
CA PRO A 5 -7.57 23.45 55.08
C PRO A 5 -6.71 23.33 53.84
N SER A 6 -6.01 22.22 53.75
CA SER A 6 -5.25 21.80 52.53
C SER A 6 -6.19 21.41 51.41
N THR A 7 -6.02 22.04 50.27
CA THR A 7 -6.72 21.66 49.01
C THR A 7 -5.90 20.58 48.34
N THR A 8 -6.47 19.38 48.20
CA THR A 8 -5.91 18.29 47.45
C THR A 8 -6.24 18.51 45.97
N GLU A 9 -5.26 18.84 45.17
CA GLU A 9 -5.36 18.95 43.70
C GLU A 9 -5.25 17.56 43.10
N THR A 10 -6.37 17.08 42.54
CA THR A 10 -6.41 15.81 41.82
C THR A 10 -5.94 16.07 40.39
N ALA A 11 -4.71 15.67 40.08
CA ALA A 11 -4.20 15.67 38.71
C ALA A 11 -4.92 14.59 37.90
N THR A 12 -5.78 15.02 36.97
CA THR A 12 -6.34 14.17 35.94
C THR A 12 -5.31 13.96 34.86
N GLY A 13 -4.66 12.81 34.83
CA GLY A 13 -3.79 12.38 33.77
C GLY A 13 -4.57 12.15 32.46
N PRO A 14 -3.94 12.29 31.29
CA PRO A 14 -4.62 12.06 30.02
C PRO A 14 -5.05 10.60 29.94
N ALA A 15 -6.31 10.39 29.62
CA ALA A 15 -6.89 9.08 29.35
C ALA A 15 -6.14 8.44 28.18
N GLY A 16 -5.45 7.35 28.44
CA GLY A 16 -4.86 6.52 27.41
C GLY A 16 -5.95 6.02 26.46
N ALA A 17 -5.72 6.20 25.16
CA ALA A 17 -6.59 5.61 24.14
C ALA A 17 -6.65 4.10 24.37
N GLY A 18 -7.83 3.58 24.67
CA GLY A 18 -8.05 2.15 24.80
C GLY A 18 -7.83 1.45 23.46
N PRO A 19 -7.61 0.12 23.46
CA PRO A 19 -7.51 -0.63 22.22
C PRO A 19 -8.80 -0.43 21.39
N PRO A 20 -8.70 -0.35 20.05
CA PRO A 20 -9.85 -0.16 19.18
C PRO A 20 -10.88 -1.27 19.44
N THR A 21 -12.15 -0.89 19.47
CA THR A 21 -13.22 -1.88 19.60
C THR A 21 -13.20 -2.81 18.40
N ALA A 22 -13.55 -4.09 18.58
CA ALA A 22 -13.50 -5.10 17.53
C ALA A 22 -14.25 -4.71 16.24
N GLY A 23 -15.25 -3.84 16.34
CA GLY A 23 -16.02 -3.32 15.20
C GLY A 23 -15.28 -2.27 14.38
N GLU A 24 -14.52 -1.38 15.03
CA GLU A 24 -13.72 -0.34 14.32
C GLU A 24 -12.54 -0.95 13.60
N GLY A 25 -11.84 -1.92 14.21
CA GLY A 25 -10.73 -2.63 13.57
C GLY A 25 -11.19 -3.45 12.34
N ALA A 26 -12.37 -4.06 12.40
CA ALA A 26 -12.93 -4.81 11.27
C ALA A 26 -13.27 -3.92 10.07
N LEU A 27 -13.87 -2.74 10.32
CA LEU A 27 -14.20 -1.77 9.26
C LEU A 27 -12.93 -1.22 8.57
N VAL A 28 -11.88 -0.94 9.33
CA VAL A 28 -10.60 -0.45 8.78
C VAL A 28 -9.88 -1.56 8.01
N GLN A 29 -9.88 -2.80 8.50
CA GLN A 29 -9.32 -3.95 7.81
C GLN A 29 -10.02 -4.20 6.46
N GLU A 30 -11.35 -4.18 6.42
CA GLU A 30 -12.13 -4.33 5.19
C GLU A 30 -11.83 -3.21 4.19
N ALA A 31 -11.69 -1.97 4.65
CA ALA A 31 -11.37 -0.83 3.81
C ALA A 31 -10.00 -0.95 3.13
N VAL A 32 -8.96 -1.38 3.86
CA VAL A 32 -7.62 -1.57 3.27
C VAL A 32 -7.56 -2.77 2.34
N GLN A 33 -8.29 -3.84 2.62
CA GLN A 33 -8.43 -4.97 1.70
C GLN A 33 -9.11 -4.55 0.40
N SER A 34 -10.17 -3.77 0.49
CA SER A 34 -10.86 -3.21 -0.68
C SER A 34 -9.96 -2.29 -1.49
N LEU A 35 -9.18 -1.42 -0.83
CA LEU A 35 -8.20 -0.56 -1.50
C LEU A 35 -7.19 -1.40 -2.27
N ALA A 36 -6.56 -2.38 -1.63
CA ALA A 36 -5.56 -3.23 -2.27
C ALA A 36 -6.14 -4.01 -3.46
N ALA A 37 -7.33 -4.56 -3.32
CA ALA A 37 -7.99 -5.29 -4.40
C ALA A 37 -8.30 -4.40 -5.62
N ARG A 38 -8.76 -3.16 -5.39
CA ARG A 38 -9.04 -2.19 -6.46
C ARG A 38 -7.76 -1.69 -7.11
N TRP A 39 -6.71 -1.43 -6.32
CA TRP A 39 -5.39 -1.04 -6.80
C TRP A 39 -4.83 -2.06 -7.78
N TYR A 40 -4.71 -3.33 -7.38
CA TYR A 40 -4.15 -4.36 -8.26
C TYR A 40 -5.01 -4.64 -9.49
N ARG A 41 -6.33 -4.56 -9.36
CA ARG A 41 -7.22 -4.69 -10.53
C ARG A 41 -6.99 -3.58 -11.56
N ALA A 42 -6.73 -2.36 -11.10
CA ALA A 42 -6.41 -1.24 -12.00
C ALA A 42 -5.06 -1.45 -12.69
N LEU A 43 -4.06 -1.97 -11.97
CA LEU A 43 -2.76 -2.32 -12.57
C LEU A 43 -2.89 -3.44 -13.61
N ASP A 44 -3.60 -4.52 -13.29
CA ASP A 44 -3.80 -5.66 -14.20
C ASP A 44 -4.46 -5.26 -15.51
N ARG A 45 -5.34 -4.28 -15.47
CA ARG A 45 -6.04 -3.78 -16.66
C ARG A 45 -5.28 -2.70 -17.42
N HIS A 46 -4.14 -2.24 -16.90
CA HIS A 46 -3.46 -1.06 -17.39
C HIS A 46 -4.41 0.14 -17.55
N ASP A 47 -5.21 0.39 -16.50
CA ASP A 47 -6.16 1.48 -16.48
C ASP A 47 -5.44 2.81 -16.77
N ASP A 48 -6.20 3.82 -17.24
CA ASP A 48 -5.67 5.14 -17.50
C ASP A 48 -4.94 5.71 -16.27
N VAL A 49 -3.76 6.28 -16.47
CA VAL A 49 -2.88 6.74 -15.39
C VAL A 49 -3.57 7.75 -14.46
N GLU A 50 -4.43 8.62 -14.98
CA GLU A 50 -5.15 9.59 -14.15
C GLU A 50 -6.13 8.89 -13.19
N SER A 51 -6.77 7.81 -13.64
CA SER A 51 -7.63 6.98 -12.76
C SER A 51 -6.82 6.23 -11.70
N VAL A 52 -5.62 5.78 -12.05
CA VAL A 52 -4.74 5.08 -11.10
C VAL A 52 -4.17 6.03 -10.06
N LEU A 53 -3.89 7.28 -10.43
CA LEU A 53 -3.43 8.31 -9.51
C LEU A 53 -4.42 8.63 -8.39
N GLU A 54 -5.71 8.36 -8.56
CA GLU A 54 -6.72 8.57 -7.51
C GLU A 54 -6.46 7.69 -6.27
N PHE A 55 -5.76 6.56 -6.43
CA PHE A 55 -5.34 5.70 -5.31
C PHE A 55 -4.18 6.26 -4.49
N LEU A 56 -3.48 7.28 -4.99
CA LEU A 56 -2.21 7.76 -4.48
C LEU A 56 -2.34 9.18 -3.95
N VAL A 57 -1.63 9.48 -2.84
CA VAL A 57 -1.55 10.87 -2.37
C VAL A 57 -0.85 11.74 -3.42
N ASP A 58 -1.22 13.01 -3.48
CA ASP A 58 -0.55 13.98 -4.35
C ASP A 58 0.81 14.40 -3.77
N ASP A 59 0.85 14.75 -2.48
CA ASP A 59 2.06 15.19 -1.80
C ASP A 59 2.66 14.10 -0.93
N GLY A 60 3.98 13.92 -1.04
CA GLY A 60 4.74 12.99 -0.21
C GLY A 60 4.61 11.52 -0.62
N LEU A 61 4.12 11.22 -1.81
CA LEU A 61 4.11 9.85 -2.34
C LEU A 61 5.53 9.32 -2.50
N GLU A 62 5.79 8.13 -1.95
CA GLU A 62 7.03 7.38 -2.16
C GLU A 62 6.73 5.91 -2.41
N MET A 63 7.25 5.39 -3.50
CA MET A 63 7.14 3.98 -3.89
C MET A 63 8.54 3.42 -4.10
N ARG A 64 8.89 2.40 -3.32
CA ARG A 64 10.21 1.74 -3.38
C ARG A 64 10.05 0.36 -3.99
N PHE A 65 10.69 0.20 -5.13
CA PHE A 65 10.84 -1.08 -5.83
C PHE A 65 12.28 -1.57 -5.67
N PRO A 66 12.58 -2.86 -5.93
CA PRO A 66 13.94 -3.38 -5.80
C PRO A 66 14.99 -2.61 -6.61
N GLU A 67 14.60 -2.14 -7.79
CA GLU A 67 15.50 -1.46 -8.75
C GLU A 67 15.44 0.06 -8.69
N THR A 68 14.37 0.65 -8.13
CA THR A 68 14.17 2.11 -8.19
C THR A 68 13.23 2.61 -7.10
N THR A 69 13.31 3.90 -6.82
CA THR A 69 12.35 4.63 -5.98
C THR A 69 11.66 5.70 -6.82
N SER A 70 10.34 5.66 -6.84
CA SER A 70 9.49 6.65 -7.49
C SER A 70 8.93 7.62 -6.45
N ARG A 71 8.90 8.91 -6.74
CA ARG A 71 8.39 9.96 -5.84
C ARG A 71 7.40 10.86 -6.55
N GLY A 72 6.29 11.16 -5.87
CA GLY A 72 5.23 12.03 -6.36
C GLY A 72 4.50 11.47 -7.57
N HIS A 73 3.49 12.17 -8.03
CA HIS A 73 2.70 11.78 -9.21
C HIS A 73 3.55 11.73 -10.48
N LYS A 74 4.52 12.64 -10.63
CA LYS A 74 5.42 12.61 -11.80
C LYS A 74 6.24 11.33 -11.83
N GLY A 75 6.87 10.96 -10.73
CA GLY A 75 7.65 9.72 -10.64
C GLY A 75 6.79 8.49 -10.88
N PHE A 76 5.56 8.48 -10.37
CA PHE A 76 4.62 7.41 -10.63
C PHE A 76 4.25 7.30 -12.12
N ARG A 77 3.94 8.43 -12.80
CA ARG A 77 3.65 8.42 -14.25
C ARG A 77 4.80 7.81 -15.06
N ASP A 78 6.02 8.21 -14.75
CA ASP A 78 7.22 7.70 -15.44
C ASP A 78 7.38 6.18 -15.22
N TRP A 79 7.23 5.72 -13.98
CA TRP A 79 7.27 4.30 -13.63
C TRP A 79 6.13 3.52 -14.30
N TYR A 80 4.90 4.01 -14.21
CA TYR A 80 3.71 3.34 -14.76
C TYR A 80 3.79 3.19 -16.29
N ALA A 81 4.24 4.23 -16.98
CA ALA A 81 4.48 4.17 -18.42
C ALA A 81 5.52 3.10 -18.77
N ALA A 82 6.60 3.00 -17.99
CA ALA A 82 7.66 2.01 -18.23
C ALA A 82 7.16 0.57 -17.99
N VAL A 83 6.47 0.30 -16.90
CA VAL A 83 6.01 -1.06 -16.57
C VAL A 83 4.87 -1.52 -17.48
N THR A 84 3.92 -0.66 -17.83
CA THR A 84 2.82 -1.00 -18.74
C THR A 84 3.29 -1.19 -20.19
N HIS A 85 4.43 -0.59 -20.55
CA HIS A 85 5.06 -0.86 -21.83
C HIS A 85 5.82 -2.20 -21.85
N ARG A 86 6.39 -2.58 -20.71
CA ARG A 86 7.28 -3.75 -20.60
C ARG A 86 6.54 -5.05 -20.31
N PHE A 87 5.54 -5.01 -19.43
CA PHE A 87 4.81 -6.19 -18.94
C PHE A 87 3.41 -6.25 -19.54
N PHE A 88 2.94 -7.45 -19.77
CA PHE A 88 1.59 -7.70 -20.26
C PHE A 88 1.05 -9.02 -19.71
N ASP A 89 -0.26 -9.26 -19.90
CA ASP A 89 -0.97 -10.40 -19.31
C ASP A 89 -0.74 -10.47 -17.79
N GLU A 90 -0.80 -9.32 -17.13
CA GLU A 90 -0.54 -9.19 -15.70
C GLU A 90 -1.70 -9.70 -14.86
N VAL A 91 -1.38 -10.42 -13.81
CA VAL A 91 -2.33 -10.90 -12.80
C VAL A 91 -1.72 -10.73 -11.42
N HIS A 92 -2.38 -9.98 -10.57
CA HIS A 92 -2.07 -9.88 -9.16
C HIS A 92 -3.10 -10.66 -8.34
N THR A 93 -2.65 -11.64 -7.58
CA THR A 93 -3.49 -12.39 -6.64
C THR A 93 -3.12 -12.04 -5.21
N LEU A 94 -4.01 -11.34 -4.50
CA LEU A 94 -3.81 -11.01 -3.10
C LEU A 94 -3.79 -12.27 -2.24
N GLY A 95 -2.70 -12.46 -1.51
CA GLY A 95 -2.56 -13.50 -0.51
C GLY A 95 -2.92 -13.02 0.89
N GLU A 96 -2.42 -11.84 1.28
CA GLU A 96 -2.63 -11.27 2.60
C GLU A 96 -2.67 -9.74 2.54
N VAL A 97 -3.55 -9.15 3.34
CA VAL A 97 -3.54 -7.72 3.67
C VAL A 97 -3.80 -7.61 5.16
N SER A 98 -2.81 -7.20 5.93
CA SER A 98 -2.85 -7.16 7.39
C SER A 98 -2.51 -5.76 7.91
N LEU A 99 -3.40 -5.18 8.70
CA LEU A 99 -3.11 -3.96 9.46
C LEU A 99 -2.09 -4.26 10.56
N THR A 100 -0.99 -3.53 10.57
CA THR A 100 0.07 -3.64 11.59
C THR A 100 0.04 -2.50 12.59
N SER A 101 -0.47 -1.33 12.17
CA SER A 101 -0.59 -0.15 13.01
C SER A 101 -1.72 0.74 12.49
N VAL A 102 -2.46 1.36 13.43
CA VAL A 102 -3.54 2.31 13.10
C VAL A 102 -3.32 3.58 13.93
N GLY A 103 -3.14 4.70 13.25
CA GLY A 103 -3.09 6.04 13.82
C GLY A 103 -4.38 6.83 13.58
N VAL A 104 -4.35 8.12 13.89
CA VAL A 104 -5.52 9.01 13.72
C VAL A 104 -5.86 9.20 12.24
N ASP A 105 -4.86 9.49 11.40
CA ASP A 105 -5.04 9.81 9.97
C ASP A 105 -4.29 8.85 9.04
N SER A 106 -3.66 7.81 9.59
CA SER A 106 -2.84 6.86 8.81
C SER A 106 -2.88 5.47 9.40
N ALA A 107 -2.62 4.49 8.55
CA ALA A 107 -2.43 3.11 8.96
C ALA A 107 -1.26 2.49 8.18
N GLU A 108 -0.56 1.57 8.83
CA GLU A 108 0.46 0.75 8.19
C GLU A 108 -0.08 -0.66 7.98
N LEU A 109 0.22 -1.23 6.83
CA LEU A 109 -0.20 -2.58 6.49
C LEU A 109 0.92 -3.39 5.84
N LYS A 110 0.86 -4.70 6.05
CA LYS A 110 1.61 -5.69 5.28
C LYS A 110 0.72 -6.25 4.18
N VAL A 111 1.29 -6.34 2.99
CA VAL A 111 0.62 -6.93 1.83
C VAL A 111 1.50 -8.03 1.26
N VAL A 112 0.88 -9.19 1.04
CA VAL A 112 1.50 -10.28 0.28
C VAL A 112 0.68 -10.48 -0.98
N VAL A 113 1.32 -10.37 -2.12
CA VAL A 113 0.67 -10.51 -3.42
C VAL A 113 1.51 -11.40 -4.33
N ASN A 114 0.86 -12.34 -5.00
CA ASN A 114 1.46 -13.08 -6.10
C ASN A 114 1.26 -12.29 -7.38
N TRP A 115 2.35 -11.93 -8.04
CA TRP A 115 2.36 -11.23 -9.32
C TRP A 115 2.86 -12.16 -10.41
N GLN A 116 2.09 -12.25 -11.47
CA GLN A 116 2.45 -12.97 -12.67
C GLN A 116 2.27 -12.07 -13.88
N ALA A 117 3.17 -12.21 -14.84
CA ALA A 117 3.15 -11.40 -16.07
C ALA A 117 3.88 -12.13 -17.19
N ARG A 118 3.87 -11.51 -18.36
CA ARG A 118 4.74 -11.87 -19.47
C ARG A 118 5.61 -10.70 -19.87
N ILE A 119 6.80 -11.04 -20.32
CA ILE A 119 7.75 -10.11 -20.90
C ILE A 119 8.23 -10.64 -22.25
N TRP A 120 8.42 -9.76 -23.21
CA TRP A 120 9.01 -10.10 -24.48
C TRP A 120 10.20 -9.22 -24.77
N ASN A 121 11.34 -9.85 -25.05
CA ASN A 121 12.58 -9.18 -25.38
C ASN A 121 12.88 -9.42 -26.86
N PRO A 122 12.57 -8.45 -27.76
CA PRO A 122 12.85 -8.61 -29.20
C PRO A 122 14.36 -8.83 -29.46
N PRO A 123 14.74 -9.66 -30.41
CA PRO A 123 13.91 -10.38 -31.41
C PRO A 123 13.53 -11.82 -31.00
N ALA A 124 13.46 -12.12 -29.70
CA ALA A 124 13.08 -13.46 -29.23
C ALA A 124 11.78 -13.94 -29.88
N ALA A 125 11.72 -15.22 -30.24
CA ALA A 125 10.55 -15.80 -30.90
C ALA A 125 9.34 -15.93 -29.97
N LYS A 126 9.55 -15.95 -28.65
CA LYS A 126 8.51 -16.15 -27.64
C LYS A 126 8.70 -15.21 -26.46
N SER A 127 7.58 -14.86 -25.82
CA SER A 127 7.58 -14.20 -24.52
C SER A 127 8.01 -15.16 -23.42
N GLN A 128 8.47 -14.60 -22.32
CA GLN A 128 8.82 -15.34 -21.11
C GLN A 128 7.79 -15.07 -20.01
N TRP A 129 7.54 -16.07 -19.20
CA TRP A 129 6.69 -15.93 -18.02
C TRP A 129 7.50 -15.46 -16.82
N LEU A 130 6.92 -14.51 -16.09
CA LEU A 130 7.39 -14.00 -14.82
C LEU A 130 6.38 -14.39 -13.73
N GLY A 131 6.87 -14.84 -12.59
CA GLY A 131 6.03 -15.11 -11.42
C GLY A 131 6.81 -14.86 -10.15
N PHE A 132 6.24 -14.02 -9.27
CA PHE A 132 6.88 -13.62 -8.02
C PHE A 132 5.85 -13.52 -6.89
N ASP A 133 6.27 -13.88 -5.69
CA ASP A 133 5.59 -13.51 -4.46
C ASP A 133 6.23 -12.22 -3.92
N ALA A 134 5.47 -11.15 -3.89
CA ALA A 134 5.90 -9.86 -3.40
C ALA A 134 5.42 -9.63 -1.96
N TYR A 135 6.35 -9.29 -1.10
CA TYR A 135 6.11 -8.92 0.30
C TYR A 135 6.30 -7.42 0.43
N GLN A 136 5.29 -6.74 0.96
CA GLN A 136 5.24 -5.28 0.91
C GLN A 136 4.79 -4.67 2.23
N THR A 137 5.22 -3.44 2.46
CA THR A 137 4.73 -2.56 3.53
C THR A 137 4.16 -1.30 2.91
N TRP A 138 2.92 -0.98 3.24
CA TRP A 138 2.27 0.25 2.79
C TRP A 138 1.92 1.13 3.96
N THR A 139 1.98 2.44 3.76
CA THR A 139 1.29 3.42 4.59
C THR A 139 0.13 3.98 3.80
N VAL A 140 -1.06 3.94 4.36
CA VAL A 140 -2.27 4.54 3.79
C VAL A 140 -2.74 5.68 4.67
N VAL A 141 -3.36 6.67 4.06
CA VAL A 141 -3.91 7.84 4.74
C VAL A 141 -5.33 8.11 4.28
N THR A 142 -6.09 8.85 5.07
CA THR A 142 -7.41 9.32 4.67
C THR A 142 -7.24 10.49 3.71
N GLY A 143 -7.70 10.31 2.49
CA GLY A 143 -7.69 11.32 1.43
C GLY A 143 -9.02 12.08 1.31
N PRO A 144 -9.23 12.79 0.19
CA PRO A 144 -10.47 13.50 -0.10
C PRO A 144 -11.71 12.60 0.01
N ALA A 145 -12.82 13.15 0.49
CA ALA A 145 -14.09 12.42 0.70
C ALA A 145 -13.95 11.16 1.57
N SER A 146 -13.00 11.16 2.50
CA SER A 146 -12.69 10.01 3.39
C SER A 146 -12.25 8.74 2.66
N ALA A 147 -11.87 8.82 1.39
CA ALA A 147 -11.29 7.72 0.65
C ALA A 147 -9.85 7.45 1.13
N LEU A 148 -9.47 6.19 1.23
CA LEU A 148 -8.09 5.81 1.55
C LEU A 148 -7.19 6.01 0.33
N GLN A 149 -6.00 6.56 0.57
CA GLN A 149 -4.94 6.71 -0.44
C GLN A 149 -3.62 6.13 0.07
N ILE A 150 -2.85 5.58 -0.85
CA ILE A 150 -1.50 5.07 -0.58
C ILE A 150 -0.54 6.25 -0.52
N LYS A 151 0.22 6.36 0.57
CA LYS A 151 1.28 7.35 0.76
C LYS A 151 2.67 6.76 0.56
N THR A 152 2.91 5.58 1.12
CA THR A 152 4.14 4.83 0.86
C THR A 152 3.80 3.42 0.40
N TYR A 153 4.57 2.93 -0.54
CA TYR A 153 4.44 1.59 -1.11
C TYR A 153 5.86 1.02 -1.22
N VAL A 154 6.18 0.06 -0.36
CA VAL A 154 7.53 -0.50 -0.29
C VAL A 154 7.48 -1.99 -0.61
N VAL A 155 8.18 -2.40 -1.66
CA VAL A 155 8.44 -3.81 -1.94
C VAL A 155 9.64 -4.23 -1.08
N ASP A 156 9.37 -4.94 0.00
CA ASP A 156 10.37 -5.39 0.96
C ASP A 156 11.17 -6.60 0.42
N ASP A 157 10.48 -7.50 -0.29
CA ASP A 157 11.07 -8.70 -0.86
C ASP A 157 10.27 -9.15 -2.08
N LEU A 158 10.97 -9.72 -3.06
CA LEU A 158 10.38 -10.23 -4.30
C LEU A 158 10.97 -11.61 -4.59
N LYS A 159 10.21 -12.67 -4.27
CA LYS A 159 10.65 -14.05 -4.38
C LYS A 159 10.17 -14.68 -5.67
N PRO A 160 11.09 -15.16 -6.54
CA PRO A 160 10.69 -15.81 -7.78
C PRO A 160 10.00 -17.14 -7.50
N MET A 161 8.93 -17.40 -8.26
CA MET A 161 8.32 -18.71 -8.33
C MET A 161 9.21 -19.67 -9.16
N PRO A 162 9.15 -21.00 -8.89
CA PRO A 162 9.86 -21.97 -9.71
C PRO A 162 9.52 -21.83 -11.19
N GLY A 163 10.55 -21.71 -12.03
CA GLY A 163 10.39 -21.57 -13.48
C GLY A 163 10.19 -20.13 -13.99
N SER A 164 10.14 -19.15 -13.09
CA SER A 164 10.08 -17.73 -13.47
C SER A 164 11.34 -17.30 -14.22
N ALA A 165 11.16 -16.50 -15.27
CA ALA A 165 12.26 -15.74 -15.84
C ALA A 165 12.77 -14.70 -14.83
N SER A 166 13.97 -14.17 -15.06
CA SER A 166 14.52 -13.05 -14.27
C SER A 166 13.95 -11.72 -14.74
N LEU A 167 13.84 -10.79 -13.81
CA LEU A 167 13.48 -9.39 -14.09
C LEU A 167 14.65 -8.62 -14.70
#